data_21adb39880a278dd400dd18b47da664a
#
_entry.id   21adb39880a278dd400dd18b47da664a
#
_cell.length_a   1.000
_cell.length_b   1.000
_cell.length_c   1.000
_cell.angle_alpha   90.00
_cell.angle_beta   90.00
_cell.angle_gamma   90.00
#
_symmetry.space_group_name_H-M   'P 1'
#
loop_
_entity.id
_entity.type
_entity.pdbx_description
1 polymer ?
#
loop_
_entity_poly.entity_id
_entity_poly.type
_entity_poly.pdbx_seq_one_letter_code
_entity_poly.pdbx_strand_id
1 'polypeptide(L)'
;MLDFRTDTFLTVCETMNFTEAARRLHITQPAVSQHIRFLEKEYNTRLFSYCNKQLYLTPAGEILRKRLMTIKNDQLAIMNEIRNESHK
;
A
#
# COMPACT_ATOMS: atom_id res chain seq x y z
N MET A 1 -3.57 -10.78 -0.12
CA MET A 1 -2.19 -11.26 0.13
C MET A 1 -1.22 -10.10 0.10
N LEU A 2 -0.27 -10.08 1.05
CA LEU A 2 0.73 -9.00 1.09
C LEU A 2 1.88 -9.34 0.16
N ASP A 3 2.13 -8.46 -0.79
CA ASP A 3 3.27 -8.58 -1.69
C ASP A 3 3.77 -7.17 -2.04
N PHE A 4 4.67 -7.08 -3.02
CA PHE A 4 5.25 -5.79 -3.39
C PHE A 4 4.19 -4.79 -3.90
N ARG A 5 3.08 -5.27 -4.45
CA ARG A 5 2.01 -4.41 -4.95
C ARG A 5 1.27 -3.73 -3.80
N THR A 6 1.05 -4.45 -2.70
CA THR A 6 0.43 -3.85 -1.53
C THR A 6 1.37 -2.86 -0.85
N ASP A 7 2.68 -3.13 -0.86
CA ASP A 7 3.67 -2.16 -0.37
C ASP A 7 3.65 -0.89 -1.22
N THR A 8 3.53 -1.03 -2.55
CA THR A 8 3.39 0.12 -3.44
C THR A 8 2.14 0.92 -3.11
N PHE A 9 1.01 0.22 -2.92
CA PHE A 9 -0.25 0.87 -2.58
C PHE A 9 -0.13 1.68 -1.29
N LEU A 10 0.45 1.09 -0.24
CA LEU A 10 0.62 1.80 1.04
C LEU A 10 1.55 3.00 0.90
N THR A 11 2.60 2.89 0.09
CA THR A 11 3.51 4.01 -0.15
C THR A 11 2.80 5.15 -0.88
N VAL A 12 1.94 4.83 -1.86
CA VAL A 12 1.12 5.85 -2.52
C VAL A 12 0.17 6.51 -1.52
N CYS A 13 -0.41 5.73 -0.60
CA CYS A 13 -1.27 6.30 0.45
C CYS A 13 -0.52 7.30 1.33
N GLU A 14 0.75 7.02 1.63
CA GLU A 14 1.56 7.93 2.45
C GLU A 14 1.95 9.20 1.70
N THR A 15 2.30 9.07 0.43
CA THR A 15 2.82 10.20 -0.35
C THR A 15 1.70 10.98 -1.05
N MET A 16 0.61 10.31 -1.39
CA MET A 16 -0.46 10.82 -2.25
C MET A 16 0.11 11.43 -3.54
N ASN A 17 1.15 10.79 -4.08
CA ASN A 17 1.86 11.23 -5.27
C ASN A 17 2.58 10.02 -5.87
N PHE A 18 2.18 9.63 -7.08
CA PHE A 18 2.74 8.45 -7.74
C PHE A 18 4.23 8.58 -8.02
N THR A 19 4.66 9.77 -8.42
CA THR A 19 6.07 10.03 -8.71
C THR A 19 6.93 9.93 -7.44
N GLU A 20 6.45 10.51 -6.34
CA GLU A 20 7.16 10.44 -5.06
C GLU A 20 7.20 9.01 -4.53
N ALA A 21 6.11 8.26 -4.68
CA ALA A 21 6.09 6.85 -4.29
C ALA A 21 7.12 6.05 -5.07
N ALA A 22 7.22 6.29 -6.38
CA ALA A 22 8.20 5.63 -7.24
C ALA A 22 9.62 5.92 -6.75
N ARG A 23 9.89 7.17 -6.39
CA ARG A 23 11.20 7.57 -5.88
C ARG A 23 11.55 6.81 -4.60
N ARG A 24 10.62 6.74 -3.65
CA ARG A 24 10.83 6.04 -2.38
C ARG A 24 11.07 4.55 -2.57
N LEU A 25 10.37 3.97 -3.54
CA LEU A 25 10.44 2.53 -3.79
C LEU A 25 11.57 2.15 -4.76
N HIS A 26 12.28 3.15 -5.31
CA HIS A 26 13.35 2.93 -6.30
C HIS A 26 12.84 2.17 -7.53
N ILE A 27 11.63 2.50 -7.97
CA ILE A 27 11.03 1.96 -9.20
C ILE A 27 10.54 3.13 -10.05
N THR A 28 10.09 2.82 -11.27
CA THR A 28 9.58 3.85 -12.17
C THR A 28 8.13 4.20 -11.82
N GLN A 29 7.71 5.41 -12.22
CA GLN A 29 6.32 5.82 -12.02
C GLN A 29 5.35 4.91 -12.79
N PRO A 30 5.63 4.50 -14.06
CA PRO A 30 4.76 3.53 -14.71
C PRO A 30 4.62 2.20 -13.96
N ALA A 31 5.68 1.75 -13.27
CA ALA A 31 5.61 0.54 -12.47
C ALA A 31 4.65 0.73 -11.30
N VAL A 32 4.72 1.88 -10.61
CA VAL A 32 3.76 2.20 -9.55
C VAL A 32 2.34 2.15 -10.09
N SER A 33 2.09 2.81 -11.22
CA SER A 33 0.76 2.82 -11.85
C SER A 33 0.27 1.42 -12.20
N GLN A 34 1.17 0.55 -12.68
CA GLN A 34 0.81 -0.83 -13.01
C GLN A 34 0.44 -1.63 -11.77
N HIS A 35 1.18 -1.46 -10.68
CA HIS A 35 0.87 -2.13 -9.42
C HIS A 35 -0.52 -1.73 -8.91
N ILE A 36 -0.83 -0.44 -8.97
CA ILE A 36 -2.14 0.05 -8.53
C ILE A 36 -3.25 -0.50 -9.43
N ARG A 37 -3.06 -0.48 -10.75
CA ARG A 37 -4.05 -1.03 -11.68
C ARG A 37 -4.29 -2.51 -11.45
N PHE A 38 -3.23 -3.26 -11.13
CA PHE A 38 -3.37 -4.68 -10.80
C PHE A 38 -4.31 -4.88 -9.60
N LEU A 39 -4.09 -4.10 -8.55
CA LEU A 39 -4.94 -4.20 -7.36
C LEU A 39 -6.37 -3.75 -7.65
N GLU A 40 -6.54 -2.68 -8.41
CA GLU A 40 -7.87 -2.21 -8.79
C GLU A 40 -8.64 -3.24 -9.59
N LYS A 41 -7.93 -3.96 -10.45
CA LYS A 41 -8.53 -5.05 -11.23
C LYS A 41 -8.90 -6.22 -10.32
N GLU A 42 -8.02 -6.56 -9.39
CA GLU A 42 -8.24 -7.66 -8.46
C GLU A 42 -9.49 -7.43 -7.60
N TYR A 43 -9.67 -6.21 -7.13
CA TYR A 43 -10.83 -5.85 -6.28
C TYR A 43 -12.00 -5.30 -7.08
N ASN A 44 -11.83 -5.18 -8.40
CA ASN A 44 -12.85 -4.68 -9.33
C ASN A 44 -13.41 -3.33 -8.89
N THR A 45 -12.53 -2.42 -8.47
CA THR A 45 -12.93 -1.08 -8.05
C THR A 45 -11.72 -0.15 -8.12
N ARG A 46 -11.98 1.14 -8.18
CA ARG A 46 -10.93 2.16 -8.11
C ARG A 46 -10.49 2.32 -6.66
N LEU A 47 -9.19 2.43 -6.45
CA LEU A 47 -8.60 2.67 -5.13
C LEU A 47 -8.16 4.13 -4.98
N PHE A 48 -7.82 4.78 -6.10
CA PHE A 48 -7.47 6.20 -6.16
C PHE A 48 -8.26 6.88 -7.25
N SER A 49 -8.50 8.17 -7.06
CA SER A 49 -9.14 8.99 -8.08
C SER A 49 -8.52 10.39 -8.08
N TYR A 50 -8.67 11.09 -9.21
CA TYR A 50 -8.25 12.48 -9.31
C TYR A 50 -9.48 13.37 -9.29
N CYS A 51 -9.36 14.49 -8.58
CA CYS A 51 -10.37 15.53 -8.57
C CYS A 51 -9.63 16.87 -8.55
N ASN A 52 -9.89 17.73 -9.54
CA ASN A 52 -9.19 19.01 -9.66
C ASN A 52 -7.67 18.84 -9.60
N LYS A 53 -7.15 17.85 -10.36
CA LYS A 53 -5.71 17.55 -10.47
C LYS A 53 -5.07 17.11 -9.16
N GLN A 54 -5.88 16.73 -8.17
CA GLN A 54 -5.40 16.24 -6.90
C GLN A 54 -5.78 14.78 -6.73
N LEU A 55 -4.85 13.98 -6.18
CA LEU A 55 -5.07 12.55 -5.97
C LEU A 55 -5.81 12.34 -4.65
N TYR A 56 -6.82 11.49 -4.69
CA TYR A 56 -7.61 11.13 -3.52
C TYR A 56 -7.72 9.62 -3.41
N LEU A 57 -7.81 9.15 -2.18
CA LEU A 57 -8.10 7.76 -1.90
C LEU A 57 -9.63 7.57 -1.94
N THR A 58 -10.09 6.56 -2.68
CA THR A 58 -11.53 6.25 -2.71
C THR A 58 -11.96 5.59 -1.40
N PRO A 59 -13.27 5.50 -1.13
CA PRO A 59 -13.73 4.73 0.04
C PRO A 59 -13.22 3.29 0.04
N ALA A 60 -13.18 2.64 -1.12
CA ALA A 60 -12.59 1.30 -1.24
C ALA A 60 -11.10 1.31 -0.90
N GLY A 61 -10.38 2.33 -1.37
CA GLY A 61 -8.96 2.48 -1.05
C GLY A 61 -8.73 2.67 0.44
N GLU A 62 -9.60 3.41 1.12
CA GLU A 62 -9.50 3.58 2.57
C GLU A 62 -9.71 2.28 3.32
N ILE A 63 -10.65 1.45 2.87
CA ILE A 63 -10.88 0.13 3.46
C ILE A 63 -9.62 -0.73 3.29
N LEU A 64 -9.07 -0.75 2.08
CA LEU A 64 -7.88 -1.55 1.82
C LEU A 64 -6.70 -1.07 2.66
N ARG A 65 -6.46 0.25 2.71
CA ARG A 65 -5.37 0.80 3.52
C ARG A 65 -5.49 0.39 4.99
N LYS A 66 -6.68 0.56 5.55
CA LYS A 66 -6.93 0.22 6.95
C LYS A 66 -6.65 -1.26 7.24
N ARG A 67 -7.16 -2.14 6.38
CA ARG A 67 -6.98 -3.58 6.59
C ARG A 67 -5.53 -4.01 6.39
N LEU A 68 -4.85 -3.47 5.38
CA LEU A 68 -3.45 -3.79 5.15
C LEU A 68 -2.57 -3.31 6.32
N MET A 69 -2.85 -2.14 6.88
CA MET A 69 -2.11 -1.66 8.03
C MET A 69 -2.29 -2.57 9.24
N THR A 70 -3.50 -3.09 9.45
CA THR A 70 -3.76 -4.05 10.53
C THR A 70 -2.95 -5.32 10.33
N ILE A 71 -2.93 -5.87 9.12
CA ILE A 71 -2.18 -7.08 8.81
C ILE A 71 -0.67 -6.85 9.02
N LYS A 72 -0.14 -5.71 8.57
CA LYS A 72 1.28 -5.40 8.75
C LYS A 72 1.64 -5.26 10.24
N ASN A 73 0.79 -4.62 11.02
CA ASN A 73 1.00 -4.51 12.46
C ASN A 73 0.99 -5.88 13.14
N ASP A 74 0.10 -6.77 12.71
CA ASP A 74 0.04 -8.13 13.23
C ASP A 74 1.33 -8.89 12.89
N GLN A 75 1.86 -8.73 11.68
CA GLN A 75 3.12 -9.35 11.29
C GLN A 75 4.27 -8.86 12.15
N LEU A 76 4.33 -7.55 12.41
CA LEU A 76 5.35 -6.98 13.28
C LEU A 76 5.22 -7.52 14.70
N ALA A 77 4.00 -7.65 15.21
CA ALA A 77 3.75 -8.20 16.54
C ALA A 77 4.27 -9.63 16.64
N ILE A 78 4.00 -10.44 15.61
CA ILE A 78 4.50 -11.83 15.56
C ILE A 78 6.02 -11.86 15.65
N MET A 79 6.69 -11.05 14.84
CA MET A 79 8.15 -10.99 14.83
C MET A 79 8.71 -10.58 16.18
N ASN A 80 8.10 -9.57 16.80
CA ASN A 80 8.55 -9.08 18.11
C ASN A 80 8.34 -10.14 19.20
N GLU A 81 7.20 -10.81 19.20
CA GLU A 81 6.92 -11.85 20.19
C GLU A 81 7.88 -13.02 20.06
N ILE A 82 8.18 -13.44 18.84
CA ILE A 82 9.15 -14.53 18.60
C ILE A 82 10.55 -14.10 19.04
N ARG A 83 10.94 -12.86 18.70
CA ARG A 83 12.25 -12.35 19.09
C ARG A 83 12.40 -12.31 20.62
N ASN A 84 11.38 -11.83 21.32
CA ASN A 84 11.41 -11.76 22.79
C ASN A 84 11.51 -13.14 23.40
N GLU A 85 10.85 -14.14 22.83
CA GLU A 85 10.93 -15.50 23.32
C GLU A 85 12.32 -16.09 23.11
N SER A 86 12.95 -15.78 21.96
CA SER A 86 14.28 -16.30 21.61
C SER A 86 15.38 -15.76 22.51
N HIS A 87 15.16 -14.63 23.16
CA HIS A 87 16.18 -13.94 23.98
C HIS A 87 15.95 -14.08 25.47
N LYS A 88 15.14 -15.00 25.87
CA LYS A 88 14.94 -15.31 27.30
C LYS A 88 16.07 -16.12 27.88
#